data_f6aed66a25259d979c190515705ce848
#
_entry.id   f6aed66a25259d979c190515705ce848
#
_cell.length_a   1.000
_cell.length_b   1.000
_cell.length_c   1.000
_cell.angle_alpha   90.00
_cell.angle_beta   90.00
_cell.angle_gamma   90.00
#
_symmetry.space_group_name_H-M   'P 1'
#
loop_
_entity.id
_entity.type
_entity.pdbx_description
1 polymer ?
#
loop_
_entity_poly.entity_id
_entity_poly.type
_entity_poly.pdbx_seq_one_letter_code
_entity_poly.pdbx_strand_id
1 'polypeptide(L)'
;MTRAVDLLRNKFGVSQLYKHDIKQDDEIILTVYWHPLTIAVRESIHKKSNSDDVNDYALQMMIEKAIDKDGTRLFQDGDKASLRREIEASVLEEIQLAMVNAGADKEVKQAKADLKS
;
A
#
# COMPACT_ATOMS: atom_id res chain seq x y z
N MET A 1 -28.65 10.34 -13.44
CA MET A 1 -28.31 8.96 -13.07
C MET A 1 -26.81 8.84 -12.84
N THR A 2 -26.41 8.34 -11.70
CA THR A 2 -24.98 8.20 -11.37
C THR A 2 -24.38 6.97 -12.08
N ARG A 3 -23.31 7.19 -12.80
CA ARG A 3 -22.65 6.10 -13.51
C ARG A 3 -21.81 5.27 -12.54
N ALA A 4 -21.65 3.99 -12.85
CA ALA A 4 -20.87 3.07 -12.04
C ALA A 4 -19.42 3.56 -11.86
N VAL A 5 -18.81 4.12 -12.92
CA VAL A 5 -17.44 4.63 -12.85
C VAL A 5 -17.33 5.78 -11.84
N ASP A 6 -18.36 6.60 -11.72
CA ASP A 6 -18.37 7.71 -10.76
C ASP A 6 -18.50 7.20 -9.33
N LEU A 7 -19.31 6.18 -9.12
CA LEU A 7 -19.44 5.55 -7.81
C LEU A 7 -18.11 4.94 -7.37
N LEU A 8 -17.44 4.23 -8.27
CA LEU A 8 -16.15 3.61 -7.98
C LEU A 8 -15.09 4.67 -7.70
N ARG A 9 -15.08 5.74 -8.48
CA ARG A 9 -14.13 6.84 -8.29
C ARG A 9 -14.30 7.50 -6.93
N ASN A 10 -15.55 7.71 -6.51
CA ASN A 10 -15.82 8.35 -5.22
C ASN A 10 -15.41 7.48 -4.03
N LYS A 11 -15.59 6.18 -4.13
CA LYS A 11 -15.33 5.27 -3.00
C LYS A 11 -13.93 4.68 -3.01
N PHE A 12 -13.38 4.45 -4.21
CA PHE A 12 -12.11 3.73 -4.37
C PHE A 12 -11.14 4.45 -5.31
N GLY A 13 -11.37 5.75 -5.52
CA GLY A 13 -10.53 6.53 -6.43
C GLY A 13 -9.24 7.01 -5.79
N VAL A 14 -8.39 7.59 -6.64
CA VAL A 14 -7.03 8.01 -6.25
C VAL A 14 -6.98 9.09 -5.16
N SER A 15 -8.10 9.75 -4.88
CA SER A 15 -8.15 10.75 -3.80
C SER A 15 -8.23 10.12 -2.41
N GLN A 16 -8.53 8.83 -2.32
CA GLN A 16 -8.55 8.14 -1.03
C GLN A 16 -7.14 8.05 -0.46
N LEU A 17 -7.05 8.02 0.86
CA LEU A 17 -5.77 7.88 1.55
C LEU A 17 -5.91 6.78 2.60
N TYR A 18 -5.06 5.77 2.50
CA TYR A 18 -5.03 4.66 3.45
C TYR A 18 -3.82 4.79 4.36
N LYS A 19 -3.86 4.13 5.50
CA LYS A 19 -2.70 4.11 6.39
C LYS A 19 -2.56 2.76 7.08
N HIS A 20 -1.34 2.48 7.51
CA HIS A 20 -1.02 1.29 8.30
C HIS A 20 0.08 1.65 9.29
N ASP A 21 -0.12 1.28 10.55
CA ASP A 21 0.86 1.52 11.62
C ASP A 21 1.73 0.29 11.80
N ILE A 22 3.04 0.48 11.77
CA ILE A 22 4.02 -0.56 12.11
C ILE A 22 4.29 -0.42 13.59
N LYS A 23 3.99 -1.47 14.36
CA LYS A 23 4.10 -1.44 15.82
C LYS A 23 5.13 -2.44 16.32
N GLN A 24 5.77 -2.08 17.43
CA GLN A 24 6.60 -2.99 18.19
C GLN A 24 6.28 -2.77 19.67
N ASP A 25 5.87 -3.82 20.38
CA ASP A 25 5.52 -3.75 21.80
C ASP A 25 4.48 -2.66 22.09
N ASP A 26 3.44 -2.59 21.25
CA ASP A 26 2.34 -1.62 21.32
C ASP A 26 2.76 -0.18 21.02
N GLU A 27 4.01 0.04 20.64
CA GLU A 27 4.49 1.36 20.25
C GLU A 27 4.52 1.49 18.73
N ILE A 28 3.97 2.59 18.20
CA ILE A 28 4.00 2.85 16.76
C ILE A 28 5.39 3.33 16.38
N ILE A 29 6.08 2.52 15.56
CA ILE A 29 7.43 2.85 15.08
C ILE A 29 7.36 3.72 13.83
N LEU A 30 6.41 3.41 12.94
CA LEU A 30 6.27 4.11 11.67
C LEU A 30 4.84 3.98 11.19
N THR A 31 4.27 5.06 10.68
CA THR A 31 2.97 5.03 10.01
C THR A 31 3.19 5.23 8.52
N VAL A 32 2.69 4.31 7.73
CA VAL A 32 2.81 4.35 6.27
C VAL A 32 1.46 4.74 5.69
N TYR A 33 1.46 5.72 4.80
CA TYR A 33 0.28 6.13 4.06
C TYR A 33 0.46 5.83 2.58
N TRP A 34 -0.64 5.67 1.86
CA TRP A 34 -0.58 5.50 0.40
C TRP A 34 -1.94 5.80 -0.21
N HIS A 35 -1.93 6.18 -1.49
CA HIS A 35 -3.14 6.29 -2.29
C HIS A 35 -3.43 4.95 -2.96
N PRO A 36 -4.69 4.70 -3.36
CA PRO A 36 -5.03 3.44 -4.04
C PRO A 36 -4.11 3.14 -5.22
N LEU A 37 -3.75 1.88 -5.35
CA LEU A 37 -2.91 1.40 -6.44
C LEU A 37 -3.79 1.11 -7.65
N THR A 38 -3.70 1.96 -8.67
CA THR A 38 -4.45 1.76 -9.91
C THR A 38 -3.77 0.75 -10.79
N ILE A 39 -4.48 0.26 -11.80
CA ILE A 39 -3.92 -0.66 -12.79
C ILE A 39 -2.74 0.01 -13.50
N ALA A 40 -2.88 1.29 -13.86
CA ALA A 40 -1.80 2.05 -14.53
C ALA A 40 -0.54 2.12 -13.67
N VAL A 41 -0.70 2.37 -12.37
CA VAL A 41 0.43 2.41 -11.42
C VAL A 41 1.10 1.03 -11.35
N ARG A 42 0.32 -0.02 -11.24
CA ARG A 42 0.86 -1.39 -11.15
C ARG A 42 1.63 -1.77 -12.39
N GLU A 43 1.12 -1.39 -13.57
CA GLU A 43 1.82 -1.63 -14.84
C GLU A 43 3.15 -0.87 -14.90
N SER A 44 3.15 0.39 -14.45
CA SER A 44 4.35 1.22 -14.43
C SER A 44 5.42 0.61 -13.53
N ILE A 45 5.03 0.17 -12.34
CA ILE A 45 5.95 -0.46 -11.39
C ILE A 45 6.51 -1.76 -11.97
N HIS A 46 5.64 -2.55 -12.61
CA HIS A 46 6.04 -3.82 -13.22
C HIS A 46 7.12 -3.63 -14.28
N LYS A 47 7.01 -2.57 -15.07
CA LYS A 47 8.01 -2.26 -16.09
C LYS A 47 9.37 -1.88 -15.50
N LYS A 48 9.39 -1.27 -14.33
CA LYS A 48 10.61 -0.82 -13.65
C LYS A 48 11.27 -1.91 -12.84
N SER A 49 10.52 -2.96 -12.47
CA SER A 49 11.05 -4.04 -11.65
C SER A 49 11.49 -5.21 -12.52
N ASN A 50 12.22 -6.14 -11.90
CA ASN A 50 12.55 -7.41 -12.56
C ASN A 50 11.27 -8.23 -12.61
N SER A 51 10.73 -8.46 -13.80
CA SER A 51 9.43 -9.11 -14.00
C SER A 51 9.36 -10.53 -13.46
N ASP A 52 10.48 -11.18 -13.27
CA ASP A 52 10.54 -12.56 -12.77
C ASP A 52 10.69 -12.63 -11.25
N ASP A 53 10.79 -11.48 -10.58
CA ASP A 53 11.03 -11.41 -9.14
C ASP A 53 9.89 -10.66 -8.45
N VAL A 54 9.01 -11.41 -7.78
CA VAL A 54 7.88 -10.85 -7.04
C VAL A 54 8.37 -9.90 -5.93
N ASN A 55 9.48 -10.25 -5.29
CA ASN A 55 10.04 -9.42 -4.23
C ASN A 55 10.53 -8.08 -4.75
N ASP A 56 11.10 -8.08 -5.95
CA ASP A 56 11.56 -6.83 -6.56
C ASP A 56 10.39 -5.91 -6.89
N TYR A 57 9.31 -6.47 -7.42
CA TYR A 57 8.09 -5.72 -7.68
C TYR A 57 7.54 -5.10 -6.40
N ALA A 58 7.43 -5.90 -5.34
CA ALA A 58 6.87 -5.46 -4.06
C ALA A 58 7.71 -4.34 -3.44
N LEU A 59 9.03 -4.45 -3.49
CA LEU A 59 9.93 -3.40 -3.01
C LEU A 59 9.78 -2.12 -3.81
N GLN A 60 9.73 -2.24 -5.14
CA GLN A 60 9.59 -1.08 -6.01
C GLN A 60 8.29 -0.34 -5.74
N MET A 61 7.19 -1.09 -5.57
CA MET A 61 5.89 -0.51 -5.22
C MET A 61 5.97 0.27 -3.91
N MET A 62 6.53 -0.34 -2.88
CA MET A 62 6.65 0.28 -1.57
C MET A 62 7.49 1.56 -1.64
N ILE A 63 8.64 1.50 -2.31
CA ILE A 63 9.54 2.65 -2.43
C ILE A 63 8.85 3.82 -3.13
N GLU A 64 8.10 3.55 -4.20
CA GLU A 64 7.48 4.61 -4.98
C GLU A 64 6.20 5.16 -4.36
N LYS A 65 5.44 4.33 -3.64
CA LYS A 65 4.08 4.69 -3.24
C LYS A 65 3.87 4.91 -1.74
N ALA A 66 4.76 4.46 -0.89
CA ALA A 66 4.67 4.71 0.55
C ALA A 66 5.03 6.16 0.85
N ILE A 67 4.10 6.87 1.51
CA ILE A 67 4.25 8.30 1.81
C ILE A 67 3.93 8.56 3.28
N ASP A 68 4.29 9.75 3.76
CA ASP A 68 3.85 10.21 5.07
C ASP A 68 2.50 10.92 4.94
N LYS A 69 1.98 11.43 6.04
CA LYS A 69 0.68 12.10 6.07
C LYS A 69 0.62 13.34 5.19
N ASP A 70 1.78 13.93 4.89
CA ASP A 70 1.87 15.15 4.08
C ASP A 70 2.11 14.85 2.60
N GLY A 71 2.20 13.58 2.24
CA GLY A 71 2.41 13.16 0.86
C GLY A 71 3.85 13.04 0.44
N THR A 72 4.80 13.16 1.38
CA THR A 72 6.22 13.02 1.09
C THR A 72 6.62 11.56 1.10
N ARG A 73 7.40 11.13 0.11
CA ARG A 73 7.86 9.74 0.03
C ARG A 73 8.66 9.37 1.26
N LEU A 74 8.35 8.21 1.83
CA LEU A 74 9.07 7.67 2.99
C LEU A 74 10.43 7.08 2.59
N PHE A 75 10.51 6.53 1.38
CA PHE A 75 11.70 5.84 0.90
C PHE A 75 12.22 6.49 -0.39
N GLN A 76 13.53 6.43 -0.56
CA GLN A 76 14.21 6.90 -1.76
C GLN A 76 14.56 5.70 -2.63
N ASP A 77 14.78 5.93 -3.92
CA ASP A 77 15.18 4.84 -4.82
C ASP A 77 16.48 4.16 -4.36
N GLY A 78 17.37 4.93 -3.76
CA GLY A 78 18.63 4.40 -3.24
C GLY A 78 18.50 3.53 -1.99
N ASP A 79 17.32 3.51 -1.36
CA ASP A 79 17.09 2.71 -0.16
C ASP A 79 16.84 1.23 -0.48
N LYS A 80 16.63 0.88 -1.74
CA LYS A 80 16.23 -0.47 -2.13
C LYS A 80 17.19 -1.54 -1.63
N ALA A 81 18.49 -1.31 -1.75
CA ALA A 81 19.50 -2.26 -1.29
C ALA A 81 19.46 -2.46 0.22
N SER A 82 19.30 -1.37 0.99
CA SER A 82 19.21 -1.45 2.44
C SER A 82 17.95 -2.18 2.87
N LEU A 83 16.84 -1.90 2.22
CA LEU A 83 15.57 -2.59 2.52
C LEU A 83 15.66 -4.08 2.28
N ARG A 84 16.35 -4.49 1.19
CA ARG A 84 16.51 -5.91 0.88
C ARG A 84 17.42 -6.64 1.86
N ARG A 85 18.46 -5.98 2.35
CA ARG A 85 19.54 -6.64 3.09
C ARG A 85 19.55 -6.39 4.60
N GLU A 86 18.98 -5.28 5.04
CA GLU A 86 19.12 -4.85 6.43
C GLU A 86 17.83 -4.87 7.24
N ILE A 87 16.68 -5.02 6.58
CA ILE A 87 15.37 -4.96 7.25
C ILE A 87 14.72 -6.34 7.21
N GLU A 88 14.07 -6.73 8.32
CA GLU A 88 13.36 -8.00 8.39
C GLU A 88 12.32 -8.11 7.28
N ALA A 89 12.33 -9.24 6.57
CA ALA A 89 11.38 -9.48 5.49
C ALA A 89 9.93 -9.39 5.97
N SER A 90 9.65 -9.88 7.17
CA SER A 90 8.28 -9.86 7.71
C SER A 90 7.71 -8.46 7.86
N VAL A 91 8.55 -7.49 8.22
CA VAL A 91 8.13 -6.08 8.35
C VAL A 91 7.80 -5.50 6.98
N LEU A 92 8.67 -5.77 5.99
CA LEU A 92 8.44 -5.30 4.62
C LEU A 92 7.18 -5.94 4.02
N GLU A 93 6.97 -7.23 4.27
CA GLU A 93 5.79 -7.94 3.80
C GLU A 93 4.51 -7.38 4.44
N GLU A 94 4.57 -7.01 5.71
CA GLU A 94 3.43 -6.39 6.39
C GLU A 94 3.00 -5.10 5.69
N ILE A 95 3.97 -4.23 5.37
CA ILE A 95 3.70 -2.99 4.64
C ILE A 95 3.13 -3.29 3.26
N GLN A 96 3.76 -4.19 2.53
CA GLN A 96 3.36 -4.53 1.16
C GLN A 96 1.96 -5.13 1.11
N LEU A 97 1.65 -6.05 2.02
CA LEU A 97 0.32 -6.66 2.09
C LEU A 97 -0.74 -5.64 2.47
N ALA A 98 -0.44 -4.73 3.39
CA ALA A 98 -1.38 -3.67 3.73
C ALA A 98 -1.70 -2.82 2.52
N MET A 99 -0.69 -2.48 1.72
CA MET A 99 -0.88 -1.65 0.54
C MET A 99 -1.72 -2.33 -0.54
N VAL A 100 -1.51 -3.62 -0.80
CA VAL A 100 -2.26 -4.32 -1.85
C VAL A 100 -3.65 -4.78 -1.40
N ASN A 101 -3.85 -4.97 -0.11
CA ASN A 101 -5.12 -5.49 0.42
C ASN A 101 -6.00 -4.44 1.08
N ALA A 102 -5.63 -3.16 0.99
CA ALA A 102 -6.35 -2.08 1.68
C ALA A 102 -7.85 -2.10 1.39
N GLY A 103 -8.24 -2.27 0.12
CA GLY A 103 -9.64 -2.31 -0.27
C GLY A 103 -10.36 -3.54 0.27
N ALA A 104 -9.71 -4.69 0.18
CA ALA A 104 -10.27 -5.95 0.67
C ALA A 104 -10.45 -5.92 2.18
N ASP A 105 -9.47 -5.40 2.92
CA ASP A 105 -9.57 -5.27 4.37
C ASP A 105 -10.73 -4.37 4.76
N LYS A 106 -10.92 -3.28 4.03
CA LYS A 106 -12.00 -2.34 4.27
C LYS A 106 -13.36 -3.01 4.05
N GLU A 107 -13.49 -3.79 2.99
CA GLU A 107 -14.70 -4.54 2.70
C GLU A 107 -15.00 -5.59 3.77
N VAL A 108 -13.99 -6.31 4.20
CA VAL A 108 -14.14 -7.33 5.24
C VAL A 108 -14.59 -6.70 6.54
N LYS A 109 -14.02 -5.56 6.91
CA LYS A 109 -14.43 -4.84 8.13
C LYS A 109 -15.88 -4.39 8.05
N GLN A 110 -16.31 -3.87 6.90
CA GLN A 110 -17.69 -3.46 6.70
C GLN A 110 -18.64 -4.65 6.75
N ALA A 111 -18.29 -5.76 6.11
CA ALA A 111 -19.10 -6.97 6.13
C ALA A 111 -19.25 -7.52 7.55
N LYS A 112 -18.18 -7.52 8.34
CA LYS A 112 -18.22 -7.95 9.73
C LYS A 112 -19.11 -7.04 10.58
N ALA A 113 -19.05 -5.74 10.34
CA ALA A 113 -19.89 -4.78 11.05
C ALA A 113 -21.36 -5.02 10.72
N ASP A 114 -21.68 -5.25 9.45
CA ASP A 114 -23.04 -5.54 8.99
C ASP A 114 -23.58 -6.83 9.60
N LEU A 115 -22.72 -7.84 9.69
CA LEU A 115 -23.13 -9.14 10.28
C LEU A 115 -23.41 -9.04 11.77
N LYS A 116 -22.80 -8.10 12.46
CA LYS A 116 -22.99 -7.89 13.88
C LYS A 116 -24.24 -7.05 14.20
N SER A 117 -24.72 -6.35 13.21
CA SER A 117 -25.94 -5.53 13.38
C SER A 117 -27.18 -6.30 12.98
#